data_0b20ef1cecf75fd6dca3c88a4b07baec
#
_entry.id   0b20ef1cecf75fd6dca3c88a4b07baec
#
_cell.length_a   1.000
_cell.length_b   1.000
_cell.length_c   1.000
_cell.angle_alpha   90.00
_cell.angle_beta   90.00
_cell.angle_gamma   90.00
#
_symmetry.space_group_name_H-M   'P 1'
#
loop_
_entity.id
_entity.type
_entity.pdbx_description
1 polymer ?
#
loop_
_entity_poly.entity_id
_entity_poly.type
_entity_poly.pdbx_seq_one_letter_code
_entity_poly.pdbx_strand_id
1 'polypeptide(L)'
;MKRVVDQGDQQRSNEKMGGHTVTLTTQVKEELARVTVSRPSSRRAEVSALARFTATIHTVSGQVLVEFDVDSDNIARRLQTEIDDLYRRESTIHTTGSASGRKGTRYLVRVVEPGFDFARKVGLVTRGGQYIRGLSPTIVSGTVSDAEAAWRGAFLACGSLTEPGRSSALEVTCPCAEAALALVGCARRLGISAKTKETRGADRVSIRENEAIGALLTRMGAQQSRLEWEEQRQRREVRSPASRLANFDDANLRRSARAAVAAAARVERALDILGEDVPDHLAEAGHLRVTHRQASLEELGRLADPQMTKDAVAGRIRRLLTMADKRAKELGIPATDAAVTDDLLEDM
;
A
#
# COMPACT_ATOMS: atom_id res chain seq x y z
N MET A 1 52.11 -16.33 17.11
CA MET A 1 51.00 -15.41 17.33
C MET A 1 50.50 -14.90 15.98
N LYS A 2 49.48 -15.54 15.40
CA LYS A 2 48.83 -15.11 14.14
C LYS A 2 47.49 -14.48 14.50
N ARG A 3 47.31 -13.20 14.09
CA ARG A 3 46.06 -12.47 14.22
C ARG A 3 45.00 -13.09 13.30
N VAL A 4 43.90 -13.52 13.87
CA VAL A 4 42.67 -13.83 13.15
C VAL A 4 42.04 -12.50 12.78
N VAL A 5 41.94 -12.21 11.48
CA VAL A 5 41.25 -11.02 10.94
C VAL A 5 39.79 -11.37 10.75
N ASP A 6 38.99 -10.57 11.36
CA ASP A 6 37.52 -10.60 11.41
C ASP A 6 36.90 -10.46 10.00
N GLN A 7 36.19 -11.48 9.55
CA GLN A 7 35.47 -11.52 8.25
C GLN A 7 34.05 -10.94 8.33
N GLY A 8 33.69 -10.29 9.46
CA GLY A 8 32.33 -9.77 9.70
C GLY A 8 31.98 -8.41 9.08
N ASP A 9 32.99 -7.62 8.67
CA ASP A 9 32.76 -6.22 8.27
C ASP A 9 32.72 -5.97 6.75
N GLN A 10 33.01 -6.97 5.91
CA GLN A 10 32.96 -6.80 4.45
C GLN A 10 31.58 -7.00 3.82
N GLN A 11 30.62 -7.59 4.53
CA GLN A 11 29.26 -7.78 4.02
C GLN A 11 28.34 -6.57 4.24
N ARG A 12 28.72 -5.62 5.10
CA ARG A 12 27.92 -4.39 5.34
C ARG A 12 28.30 -3.20 4.48
N SER A 13 29.38 -3.29 3.71
CA SER A 13 29.88 -2.16 2.89
C SER A 13 29.39 -2.16 1.44
N ASN A 14 28.67 -3.19 0.97
CA ASN A 14 28.21 -3.29 -0.42
C ASN A 14 26.76 -2.85 -0.66
N GLU A 15 26.06 -2.35 0.36
CA GLU A 15 24.65 -1.89 0.23
C GLU A 15 24.47 -0.37 0.09
N LYS A 16 25.53 0.39 -0.06
CA LYS A 16 25.44 1.85 -0.21
C LYS A 16 26.15 2.36 -1.46
N MET A 17 25.68 1.93 -2.62
CA MET A 17 25.94 2.67 -3.87
C MET A 17 24.66 2.72 -4.71
N GLY A 18 24.05 3.92 -4.78
CA GLY A 18 22.93 4.24 -5.66
C GLY A 18 21.55 4.07 -5.04
N GLY A 19 21.07 5.07 -4.30
CA GLY A 19 19.78 5.06 -3.61
C GLY A 19 18.53 5.07 -4.52
N HIS A 20 18.28 3.99 -5.24
CA HIS A 20 16.92 3.64 -5.68
C HIS A 20 16.50 2.37 -4.96
N THR A 21 15.64 2.51 -3.98
CA THR A 21 14.95 1.35 -3.37
C THR A 21 14.19 0.65 -4.48
N VAL A 22 14.68 -0.52 -4.92
CA VAL A 22 14.02 -1.35 -5.93
C VAL A 22 12.69 -1.78 -5.34
N THR A 23 11.59 -1.42 -6.00
CA THR A 23 10.25 -1.79 -5.52
C THR A 23 9.99 -3.29 -5.75
N LEU A 24 9.12 -3.91 -4.95
CA LEU A 24 8.68 -5.29 -5.17
C LEU A 24 8.14 -5.51 -6.59
N THR A 25 7.42 -4.54 -7.13
CA THR A 25 6.95 -4.57 -8.52
C THR A 25 8.11 -4.72 -9.50
N THR A 26 9.18 -3.95 -9.33
CA THR A 26 10.37 -4.02 -10.19
C THR A 26 11.06 -5.38 -10.04
N GLN A 27 11.21 -5.89 -8.82
CA GLN A 27 11.81 -7.22 -8.57
C GLN A 27 11.04 -8.33 -9.29
N VAL A 28 9.70 -8.35 -9.14
CA VAL A 28 8.84 -9.33 -9.84
C VAL A 28 9.00 -9.21 -11.36
N LYS A 29 8.97 -8.01 -11.93
CA LYS A 29 9.15 -7.82 -13.38
C LYS A 29 10.51 -8.29 -13.86
N GLU A 30 11.59 -8.00 -13.13
CA GLU A 30 12.93 -8.45 -13.48
C GLU A 30 13.08 -9.98 -13.41
N GLU A 31 12.45 -10.64 -12.44
CA GLU A 31 12.42 -12.09 -12.35
C GLU A 31 11.61 -12.68 -13.50
N LEU A 32 10.41 -12.18 -13.75
CA LEU A 32 9.53 -12.64 -14.83
C LEU A 32 10.16 -12.45 -16.23
N ALA A 33 10.92 -11.38 -16.43
CA ALA A 33 11.63 -11.16 -17.69
C ALA A 33 12.69 -12.23 -18.01
N ARG A 34 13.14 -13.00 -17.01
CA ARG A 34 14.13 -14.08 -17.16
C ARG A 34 13.50 -15.47 -17.26
N VAL A 35 12.18 -15.60 -17.08
CA VAL A 35 11.49 -16.89 -17.12
C VAL A 35 11.58 -17.50 -18.51
N THR A 36 12.12 -18.71 -18.59
CA THR A 36 12.19 -19.48 -19.85
C THR A 36 10.90 -20.26 -20.06
N VAL A 37 10.27 -20.07 -21.20
CA VAL A 37 9.05 -20.76 -21.63
C VAL A 37 9.34 -21.59 -22.88
N SER A 38 9.21 -22.91 -22.77
CA SER A 38 9.51 -23.82 -23.89
C SER A 38 8.35 -23.97 -24.89
N ARG A 39 7.11 -23.90 -24.42
CA ARG A 39 5.92 -24.14 -25.24
C ARG A 39 5.59 -22.94 -26.13
N PRO A 40 5.57 -23.11 -27.49
CA PRO A 40 5.32 -21.99 -28.39
C PRO A 40 3.95 -21.31 -28.23
N SER A 41 2.89 -22.07 -27.87
CA SER A 41 1.56 -21.49 -27.61
C SER A 41 1.60 -20.51 -26.43
N SER A 42 2.26 -20.89 -25.34
CA SER A 42 2.38 -20.05 -24.14
C SER A 42 3.27 -18.83 -24.39
N ARG A 43 4.37 -18.98 -25.16
CA ARG A 43 5.18 -17.83 -25.61
C ARG A 43 4.33 -16.83 -26.41
N ARG A 44 3.51 -17.32 -27.35
CA ARG A 44 2.58 -16.46 -28.12
C ARG A 44 1.54 -15.81 -27.22
N ALA A 45 1.00 -16.52 -26.24
CA ALA A 45 0.03 -15.98 -25.29
C ALA A 45 0.63 -14.83 -24.46
N GLU A 46 1.89 -14.98 -24.02
CA GLU A 46 2.62 -13.93 -23.31
C GLU A 46 2.82 -12.67 -24.17
N VAL A 47 3.36 -12.85 -25.39
CA VAL A 47 3.59 -11.73 -26.33
C VAL A 47 2.28 -11.04 -26.69
N SER A 48 1.22 -11.79 -26.95
CA SER A 48 -0.09 -11.23 -27.30
C SER A 48 -0.70 -10.45 -26.13
N ALA A 49 -0.59 -10.95 -24.89
CA ALA A 49 -1.02 -10.20 -23.71
C ALA A 49 -0.18 -8.94 -23.54
N LEU A 50 1.15 -9.04 -23.58
CA LEU A 50 2.04 -7.88 -23.47
C LEU A 50 1.70 -6.83 -24.57
N ALA A 51 1.49 -7.29 -25.81
CA ALA A 51 1.09 -6.43 -26.92
C ALA A 51 -0.23 -5.69 -26.65
N ARG A 52 -1.24 -6.38 -26.11
CA ARG A 52 -2.54 -5.76 -25.79
C ARG A 52 -2.41 -4.61 -24.80
N PHE A 53 -1.48 -4.71 -23.86
CA PHE A 53 -1.31 -3.74 -22.77
C PHE A 53 -0.30 -2.62 -23.07
N THR A 54 0.56 -2.79 -24.10
CA THR A 54 1.64 -1.82 -24.37
C THR A 54 1.70 -1.34 -25.80
N ALA A 55 1.08 -2.05 -26.75
CA ALA A 55 1.28 -1.74 -28.16
C ALA A 55 0.32 -0.66 -28.67
N THR A 56 0.88 0.22 -29.49
CA THR A 56 0.15 1.13 -30.38
C THR A 56 0.45 0.77 -31.84
N ILE A 57 -0.53 1.01 -32.72
CA ILE A 57 -0.41 0.76 -34.16
C ILE A 57 -0.50 2.09 -34.88
N HIS A 58 0.50 2.39 -35.70
CA HIS A 58 0.54 3.56 -36.55
C HIS A 58 0.64 3.12 -38.02
N THR A 59 -0.04 3.84 -38.91
CA THR A 59 0.07 3.62 -40.34
C THR A 59 0.70 4.86 -40.95
N VAL A 60 1.86 4.68 -41.60
CA VAL A 60 2.62 5.78 -42.21
C VAL A 60 3.07 5.32 -43.61
N SER A 61 2.66 6.05 -44.65
CA SER A 61 3.06 5.81 -46.07
C SER A 61 2.87 4.36 -46.52
N GLY A 62 1.75 3.72 -46.12
CA GLY A 62 1.42 2.34 -46.49
C GLY A 62 2.14 1.25 -45.67
N GLN A 63 3.00 1.63 -44.75
CA GLN A 63 3.58 0.74 -43.77
C GLN A 63 2.88 0.77 -42.44
N VAL A 64 2.86 -0.34 -41.73
CA VAL A 64 2.32 -0.46 -40.37
C VAL A 64 3.50 -0.54 -39.40
N LEU A 65 3.51 0.40 -38.46
CA LEU A 65 4.40 0.40 -37.32
C LEU A 65 3.63 -0.11 -36.10
N VAL A 66 4.09 -1.22 -35.53
CA VAL A 66 3.63 -1.69 -34.21
C VAL A 66 4.71 -1.31 -33.18
N GLU A 67 4.36 -0.45 -32.24
CA GLU A 67 5.26 0.07 -31.22
C GLU A 67 4.80 -0.38 -29.84
N PHE A 68 5.70 -1.00 -29.06
CA PHE A 68 5.46 -1.45 -27.69
C PHE A 68 6.21 -0.53 -26.75
N ASP A 69 5.52 0.05 -25.77
CA ASP A 69 6.11 0.93 -24.75
C ASP A 69 6.24 0.19 -23.42
N VAL A 70 7.47 -0.15 -23.02
CA VAL A 70 7.78 -0.91 -21.79
C VAL A 70 8.74 -0.14 -20.89
N ASP A 71 8.77 -0.51 -19.60
CA ASP A 71 9.47 0.20 -18.53
C ASP A 71 10.82 -0.44 -18.11
N SER A 72 11.24 -1.52 -18.80
CA SER A 72 12.50 -2.23 -18.49
C SER A 72 13.21 -2.68 -19.76
N ASP A 73 14.54 -2.53 -19.79
CA ASP A 73 15.40 -3.04 -20.86
C ASP A 73 15.28 -4.57 -20.99
N ASN A 74 15.21 -5.28 -19.88
CA ASN A 74 15.06 -6.74 -19.88
C ASN A 74 13.75 -7.19 -20.52
N ILE A 75 12.65 -6.45 -20.29
CA ILE A 75 11.36 -6.71 -20.94
C ILE A 75 11.46 -6.42 -22.46
N ALA A 76 12.10 -5.31 -22.83
CA ALA A 76 12.27 -4.94 -24.24
C ALA A 76 13.09 -6.00 -25.00
N ARG A 77 14.21 -6.44 -24.44
CA ARG A 77 15.06 -7.49 -25.05
C ARG A 77 14.35 -8.83 -25.14
N ARG A 78 13.62 -9.22 -24.08
CA ARG A 78 12.79 -10.42 -24.10
C ARG A 78 11.78 -10.34 -25.23
N LEU A 79 11.05 -9.25 -25.35
CA LEU A 79 10.05 -9.04 -26.38
C LEU A 79 10.69 -9.10 -27.79
N GLN A 80 11.83 -8.45 -27.98
CA GLN A 80 12.59 -8.51 -29.26
C GLN A 80 12.93 -9.95 -29.65
N THR A 81 13.47 -10.73 -28.70
CA THR A 81 13.80 -12.14 -28.93
C THR A 81 12.55 -12.96 -29.27
N GLU A 82 11.44 -12.75 -28.58
CA GLU A 82 10.18 -13.45 -28.83
C GLU A 82 9.58 -13.08 -30.20
N ILE A 83 9.70 -11.80 -30.60
CA ILE A 83 9.24 -11.33 -31.92
C ILE A 83 10.04 -11.99 -33.05
N ASP A 84 11.35 -12.04 -32.92
CA ASP A 84 12.20 -12.71 -33.92
C ASP A 84 11.92 -14.22 -34.00
N ASP A 85 11.95 -14.90 -32.87
CA ASP A 85 11.78 -16.34 -32.77
C ASP A 85 10.42 -16.85 -33.30
N LEU A 86 9.32 -16.21 -32.83
CA LEU A 86 7.96 -16.70 -33.08
C LEU A 86 7.34 -16.19 -34.36
N TYR A 87 7.72 -14.98 -34.78
CA TYR A 87 7.05 -14.28 -35.88
C TYR A 87 7.99 -14.01 -37.07
N ARG A 88 9.31 -14.26 -36.89
CA ARG A 88 10.33 -13.98 -37.90
C ARG A 88 10.25 -12.53 -38.40
N ARG A 89 10.22 -11.60 -37.47
CA ARG A 89 10.20 -10.16 -37.72
C ARG A 89 11.36 -9.48 -37.02
N GLU A 90 12.03 -8.62 -37.74
CA GLU A 90 13.04 -7.73 -37.17
C GLU A 90 12.34 -6.66 -36.33
N SER A 91 12.92 -6.35 -35.20
CA SER A 91 12.47 -5.25 -34.34
C SER A 91 13.63 -4.42 -33.82
N THR A 92 13.40 -3.15 -33.57
CA THR A 92 14.39 -2.21 -33.06
C THR A 92 13.96 -1.72 -31.67
N ILE A 93 14.94 -1.56 -30.78
CA ILE A 93 14.71 -0.98 -29.42
C ILE A 93 15.22 0.46 -29.43
N HIS A 94 14.36 1.40 -29.06
CA HIS A 94 14.69 2.80 -28.89
C HIS A 94 14.46 3.20 -27.44
N THR A 95 15.45 3.89 -26.85
CA THR A 95 15.33 4.42 -25.50
C THR A 95 14.81 5.85 -25.55
N THR A 96 13.77 6.14 -24.83
CA THR A 96 13.23 7.49 -24.68
C THR A 96 13.42 7.98 -23.26
N GLY A 97 13.96 9.22 -23.13
CA GLY A 97 14.03 9.89 -21.84
C GLY A 97 12.64 10.33 -21.35
N SER A 98 12.54 10.72 -20.10
CA SER A 98 11.30 11.15 -19.44
C SER A 98 10.74 12.45 -20.02
N ALA A 99 10.23 12.45 -21.25
CA ALA A 99 9.69 13.65 -21.91
C ALA A 99 8.24 14.00 -21.53
N SER A 100 7.52 13.12 -20.79
CA SER A 100 6.08 13.31 -20.52
C SER A 100 5.70 13.22 -19.04
N GLY A 101 6.57 13.70 -18.12
CA GLY A 101 6.22 13.77 -16.68
C GLY A 101 6.18 12.43 -15.93
N ARG A 102 6.42 11.30 -16.59
CA ARG A 102 6.60 10.00 -15.96
C ARG A 102 8.08 9.82 -15.60
N LYS A 103 8.40 9.65 -14.34
CA LYS A 103 9.77 9.38 -13.88
C LYS A 103 10.21 7.98 -14.37
N GLY A 104 11.29 7.90 -15.16
CA GLY A 104 11.93 6.66 -15.58
C GLY A 104 12.26 6.62 -17.06
N THR A 105 13.21 5.76 -17.42
CA THR A 105 13.56 5.43 -18.82
C THR A 105 12.47 4.53 -19.40
N ARG A 106 12.07 4.80 -20.65
CA ARG A 106 11.13 3.97 -21.39
C ARG A 106 11.83 3.35 -22.59
N TYR A 107 11.39 2.16 -22.98
CA TYR A 107 11.93 1.40 -24.09
C TYR A 107 10.83 1.13 -25.11
N LEU A 108 11.03 1.61 -26.33
CA LEU A 108 10.11 1.43 -27.44
C LEU A 108 10.63 0.31 -28.34
N VAL A 109 9.92 -0.82 -28.37
CA VAL A 109 10.22 -1.91 -29.29
C VAL A 109 9.34 -1.72 -30.54
N ARG A 110 9.96 -1.58 -31.73
CA ARG A 110 9.30 -1.23 -32.98
C ARG A 110 9.42 -2.34 -34.01
N VAL A 111 8.29 -2.70 -34.61
CA VAL A 111 8.20 -3.58 -35.76
C VAL A 111 7.57 -2.81 -36.91
N VAL A 112 8.26 -2.71 -38.03
CA VAL A 112 7.77 -2.05 -39.25
C VAL A 112 7.57 -3.08 -40.34
N GLU A 113 6.36 -3.11 -40.90
CA GLU A 113 6.03 -4.04 -41.99
C GLU A 113 5.00 -3.46 -42.97
N PRO A 114 4.97 -3.94 -44.23
CA PRO A 114 3.86 -3.63 -45.13
C PRO A 114 2.60 -4.41 -44.68
N GLY A 115 1.55 -3.68 -44.31
CA GLY A 115 0.27 -4.27 -43.89
C GLY A 115 0.23 -4.76 -42.45
N PHE A 116 -0.81 -5.52 -42.10
CA PHE A 116 -1.17 -5.88 -40.73
C PHE A 116 -0.83 -7.35 -40.35
N ASP A 117 0.12 -8.01 -41.05
CA ASP A 117 0.37 -9.43 -40.82
C ASP A 117 0.86 -9.72 -39.40
N PHE A 118 1.86 -8.98 -38.94
CA PHE A 118 2.36 -9.10 -37.57
C PHE A 118 1.29 -8.73 -36.54
N ALA A 119 0.64 -7.56 -36.68
CA ALA A 119 -0.42 -7.11 -35.77
C ALA A 119 -1.57 -8.14 -35.65
N ARG A 120 -1.87 -8.83 -36.75
CA ARG A 120 -2.86 -9.91 -36.80
C ARG A 120 -2.38 -11.18 -36.07
N LYS A 121 -1.15 -11.58 -36.29
CA LYS A 121 -0.54 -12.75 -35.63
C LYS A 121 -0.39 -12.57 -34.14
N VAL A 122 -0.11 -11.36 -33.69
CA VAL A 122 -0.02 -11.01 -32.24
C VAL A 122 -1.41 -10.84 -31.59
N GLY A 123 -2.48 -10.79 -32.39
CA GLY A 123 -3.85 -10.67 -31.88
C GLY A 123 -4.30 -9.25 -31.56
N LEU A 124 -3.70 -8.24 -32.20
CA LEU A 124 -4.12 -6.83 -32.07
C LEU A 124 -5.25 -6.47 -33.05
N VAL A 125 -5.30 -7.12 -34.21
CA VAL A 125 -6.33 -6.94 -35.21
C VAL A 125 -6.89 -8.26 -35.70
N THR A 126 -8.15 -8.25 -36.15
CA THR A 126 -8.81 -9.40 -36.75
C THR A 126 -8.30 -9.66 -38.19
N ARG A 127 -8.73 -10.77 -38.84
CA ARG A 127 -8.48 -11.03 -40.25
C ARG A 127 -9.02 -9.92 -41.16
N GLY A 128 -10.13 -9.27 -40.77
CA GLY A 128 -10.73 -8.15 -41.49
C GLY A 128 -10.10 -6.78 -41.18
N GLY A 129 -9.00 -6.71 -40.37
CA GLY A 129 -8.31 -5.46 -40.06
C GLY A 129 -8.96 -4.64 -38.90
N GLN A 130 -9.97 -5.18 -38.22
CA GLN A 130 -10.60 -4.52 -37.09
C GLN A 130 -9.78 -4.71 -35.80
N TYR A 131 -9.66 -3.68 -34.99
CA TYR A 131 -8.97 -3.74 -33.71
C TYR A 131 -9.68 -4.67 -32.73
N ILE A 132 -8.91 -5.58 -32.11
CA ILE A 132 -9.38 -6.44 -31.01
C ILE A 132 -9.22 -5.67 -29.71
N ARG A 133 -10.28 -5.48 -28.92
CA ARG A 133 -10.22 -4.72 -27.67
C ARG A 133 -9.75 -5.58 -26.48
N GLY A 134 -10.16 -6.85 -26.40
CA GLY A 134 -9.74 -7.81 -25.38
C GLY A 134 -8.49 -8.59 -25.73
N LEU A 135 -8.25 -9.71 -25.03
CA LEU A 135 -7.28 -10.71 -25.42
C LEU A 135 -7.84 -11.59 -26.55
N SER A 136 -6.97 -12.12 -27.39
CA SER A 136 -7.38 -13.05 -28.45
C SER A 136 -8.18 -14.24 -27.87
N PRO A 137 -9.28 -14.65 -28.51
CA PRO A 137 -10.04 -15.82 -28.10
C PRO A 137 -9.20 -17.10 -27.92
N THR A 138 -8.17 -17.26 -28.74
CA THR A 138 -7.22 -18.39 -28.65
C THR A 138 -6.45 -18.45 -27.33
N ILE A 139 -6.24 -17.30 -26.67
CA ILE A 139 -5.61 -17.21 -25.35
C ILE A 139 -6.63 -17.52 -24.27
N VAL A 140 -7.80 -16.88 -24.35
CA VAL A 140 -8.85 -17.03 -23.33
C VAL A 140 -9.37 -18.49 -23.28
N SER A 141 -9.44 -19.18 -24.41
CA SER A 141 -9.82 -20.60 -24.50
C SER A 141 -8.62 -21.58 -24.53
N GLY A 142 -7.38 -21.07 -24.45
CA GLY A 142 -6.13 -21.85 -24.50
C GLY A 142 -5.92 -22.78 -23.30
N THR A 143 -4.73 -23.30 -23.12
CA THR A 143 -4.35 -24.17 -21.99
C THR A 143 -4.18 -23.39 -20.68
N VAL A 144 -4.03 -24.08 -19.56
CA VAL A 144 -3.64 -23.46 -18.27
C VAL A 144 -2.34 -22.71 -18.39
N SER A 145 -1.33 -23.31 -19.07
CA SER A 145 -0.04 -22.66 -19.30
C SER A 145 -0.13 -21.40 -20.18
N ASP A 146 -1.10 -21.33 -21.09
CA ASP A 146 -1.36 -20.13 -21.89
C ASP A 146 -1.98 -19.02 -21.04
N ALA A 147 -2.85 -19.38 -20.07
CA ALA A 147 -3.40 -18.45 -19.10
C ALA A 147 -2.32 -17.90 -18.14
N GLU A 148 -1.39 -18.75 -17.67
CA GLU A 148 -0.23 -18.35 -16.87
C GLU A 148 0.65 -17.35 -17.64
N ALA A 149 0.93 -17.66 -18.91
CA ALA A 149 1.72 -16.82 -19.80
C ALA A 149 1.03 -15.48 -20.12
N ALA A 150 -0.30 -15.48 -20.32
CA ALA A 150 -1.05 -14.26 -20.52
C ALA A 150 -0.99 -13.34 -19.28
N TRP A 151 -1.12 -13.89 -18.09
CA TRP A 151 -0.95 -13.15 -16.84
C TRP A 151 0.48 -12.60 -16.69
N ARG A 152 1.50 -13.40 -17.02
CA ARG A 152 2.89 -12.92 -17.01
C ARG A 152 3.08 -11.75 -17.97
N GLY A 153 2.61 -11.84 -19.20
CA GLY A 153 2.69 -10.76 -20.20
C GLY A 153 1.95 -9.49 -19.73
N ALA A 154 0.75 -9.62 -19.21
CA ALA A 154 -0.02 -8.50 -18.68
C ALA A 154 0.64 -7.83 -17.44
N PHE A 155 1.25 -8.64 -16.56
CA PHE A 155 1.98 -8.13 -15.41
C PHE A 155 3.29 -7.43 -15.81
N LEU A 156 4.05 -8.00 -16.72
CA LEU A 156 5.25 -7.37 -17.29
C LEU A 156 4.92 -6.00 -17.91
N ALA A 157 3.78 -5.89 -18.58
CA ALA A 157 3.30 -4.66 -19.20
C ALA A 157 2.90 -3.60 -18.15
N CYS A 158 1.86 -3.87 -17.36
CA CYS A 158 1.16 -2.90 -16.54
C CYS A 158 0.86 -3.41 -15.12
N GLY A 159 1.55 -4.46 -14.68
CA GLY A 159 1.39 -5.05 -13.35
C GLY A 159 2.03 -4.22 -12.24
N SER A 160 1.47 -4.34 -11.05
CA SER A 160 2.02 -3.80 -9.81
C SER A 160 1.72 -4.74 -8.64
N LEU A 161 2.66 -4.84 -7.71
CA LEU A 161 2.52 -5.56 -6.46
C LEU A 161 2.77 -4.59 -5.31
N THR A 162 1.77 -4.41 -4.45
CA THR A 162 1.96 -3.59 -3.24
C THR A 162 2.76 -4.36 -2.20
N GLU A 163 3.54 -3.63 -1.42
CA GLU A 163 4.20 -4.22 -0.27
C GLU A 163 3.19 -4.86 0.69
N PRO A 164 3.58 -5.97 1.35
CA PRO A 164 2.71 -6.62 2.32
C PRO A 164 2.28 -5.66 3.42
N GLY A 165 0.98 -5.64 3.75
CA GLY A 165 0.42 -4.73 4.74
C GLY A 165 -1.08 -4.92 4.91
N ARG A 166 -1.78 -3.89 5.42
CA ARG A 166 -3.24 -3.91 5.60
C ARG A 166 -4.02 -4.10 4.30
N SER A 167 -3.46 -3.73 3.18
CA SER A 167 -4.11 -3.74 1.87
C SER A 167 -3.18 -4.24 0.78
N SER A 168 -2.63 -5.45 0.98
CA SER A 168 -1.85 -6.12 -0.08
C SER A 168 -2.72 -6.29 -1.32
N ALA A 169 -2.17 -5.98 -2.48
CA ALA A 169 -2.84 -6.18 -3.75
C ALA A 169 -1.83 -6.44 -4.88
N LEU A 170 -2.15 -7.40 -5.73
CA LEU A 170 -1.57 -7.52 -7.05
C LEU A 170 -2.57 -6.93 -8.03
N GLU A 171 -2.17 -5.92 -8.77
CA GLU A 171 -3.03 -5.21 -9.69
C GLU A 171 -2.41 -5.14 -11.09
N VAL A 172 -3.28 -5.17 -12.11
CA VAL A 172 -2.90 -4.91 -13.50
C VAL A 172 -3.81 -3.82 -14.05
N THR A 173 -3.23 -2.72 -14.52
CA THR A 173 -3.95 -1.66 -15.20
C THR A 173 -4.23 -2.10 -16.64
N CYS A 174 -5.49 -2.07 -17.05
CA CYS A 174 -5.94 -2.57 -18.35
C CYS A 174 -6.27 -1.41 -19.29
N PRO A 175 -6.06 -1.57 -20.61
CA PRO A 175 -6.36 -0.54 -21.59
C PRO A 175 -7.87 -0.35 -21.81
N CYS A 176 -8.69 -1.34 -21.46
CA CYS A 176 -10.14 -1.30 -21.58
C CYS A 176 -10.80 -2.42 -20.76
N ALA A 177 -12.11 -2.31 -20.54
CA ALA A 177 -12.90 -3.28 -19.77
C ALA A 177 -12.84 -4.70 -20.36
N GLU A 178 -12.82 -4.85 -21.70
CA GLU A 178 -12.76 -6.14 -22.36
C GLU A 178 -11.42 -6.87 -22.08
N ALA A 179 -10.31 -6.13 -22.02
CA ALA A 179 -9.01 -6.69 -21.64
C ALA A 179 -9.02 -7.12 -20.16
N ALA A 180 -9.64 -6.32 -19.28
CA ALA A 180 -9.80 -6.67 -17.88
C ALA A 180 -10.65 -7.94 -17.69
N LEU A 181 -11.78 -8.05 -18.36
CA LEU A 181 -12.64 -9.25 -18.30
C LEU A 181 -11.94 -10.50 -18.84
N ALA A 182 -11.17 -10.37 -19.93
CA ALA A 182 -10.39 -11.47 -20.49
C ALA A 182 -9.33 -11.96 -19.50
N LEU A 183 -8.64 -11.04 -18.82
CA LEU A 183 -7.63 -11.38 -17.81
C LEU A 183 -8.25 -12.05 -16.58
N VAL A 184 -9.43 -11.59 -16.12
CA VAL A 184 -10.21 -12.27 -15.07
C VAL A 184 -10.61 -13.69 -15.51
N GLY A 185 -10.99 -13.89 -16.77
CA GLY A 185 -11.26 -15.21 -17.34
C GLY A 185 -10.05 -16.14 -17.27
N CYS A 186 -8.84 -15.63 -17.58
CA CYS A 186 -7.58 -16.35 -17.39
C CYS A 186 -7.32 -16.69 -15.92
N ALA A 187 -7.55 -15.76 -14.96
CA ALA A 187 -7.38 -16.02 -13.54
C ALA A 187 -8.31 -17.13 -13.05
N ARG A 188 -9.58 -17.12 -13.48
CA ARG A 188 -10.56 -18.16 -13.14
C ARG A 188 -10.09 -19.55 -13.56
N ARG A 189 -9.46 -19.67 -14.73
CA ARG A 189 -8.88 -20.95 -15.22
C ARG A 189 -7.71 -21.43 -14.36
N LEU A 190 -7.01 -20.50 -13.70
CA LEU A 190 -5.95 -20.81 -12.73
C LEU A 190 -6.48 -21.13 -11.35
N GLY A 191 -7.80 -21.08 -11.13
CA GLY A 191 -8.42 -21.22 -9.81
C GLY A 191 -8.23 -19.99 -8.92
N ILE A 192 -7.96 -18.82 -9.51
CA ILE A 192 -7.64 -17.59 -8.79
C ILE A 192 -8.81 -16.60 -8.92
N SER A 193 -9.27 -16.08 -7.79
CA SER A 193 -10.31 -15.06 -7.74
C SER A 193 -9.70 -13.67 -8.02
N ALA A 194 -10.08 -13.07 -9.13
CA ALA A 194 -9.68 -11.73 -9.53
C ALA A 194 -10.94 -10.87 -9.77
N LYS A 195 -10.87 -9.59 -9.42
CA LYS A 195 -11.98 -8.65 -9.57
C LYS A 195 -11.59 -7.49 -10.46
N THR A 196 -12.52 -7.07 -11.33
CA THR A 196 -12.37 -5.82 -12.07
C THR A 196 -12.80 -4.64 -11.20
N LYS A 197 -12.11 -3.52 -11.35
CA LYS A 197 -12.45 -2.25 -10.70
C LYS A 197 -12.05 -1.10 -11.62
N GLU A 198 -12.95 -0.18 -11.83
CA GLU A 198 -12.61 1.12 -12.42
C GLU A 198 -12.13 2.07 -11.31
N THR A 199 -10.98 2.69 -11.54
CA THR A 199 -10.41 3.65 -10.60
C THR A 199 -9.76 4.79 -11.37
N ARG A 200 -10.24 6.01 -11.15
CA ARG A 200 -9.75 7.23 -11.83
C ARG A 200 -9.80 7.12 -13.36
N GLY A 201 -10.87 6.53 -13.89
CA GLY A 201 -11.05 6.35 -15.33
C GLY A 201 -10.18 5.28 -15.98
N ALA A 202 -9.50 4.45 -15.20
CA ALA A 202 -8.74 3.31 -15.68
C ALA A 202 -9.33 1.99 -15.18
N ASP A 203 -9.51 1.04 -16.11
CA ASP A 203 -9.89 -0.33 -15.79
C ASP A 203 -8.71 -1.06 -15.13
N ARG A 204 -8.97 -1.76 -14.04
CA ARG A 204 -7.97 -2.55 -13.31
C ARG A 204 -8.51 -3.94 -12.98
N VAL A 205 -7.61 -4.91 -13.00
CA VAL A 205 -7.84 -6.23 -12.38
C VAL A 205 -7.04 -6.27 -11.09
N SER A 206 -7.70 -6.66 -9.99
CA SER A 206 -7.11 -6.70 -8.66
C SER A 206 -7.31 -8.05 -8.00
N ILE A 207 -6.26 -8.56 -7.36
CA ILE A 207 -6.24 -9.74 -6.49
C ILE A 207 -5.75 -9.27 -5.13
N ARG A 208 -6.52 -9.54 -4.05
CA ARG A 208 -6.24 -9.01 -2.71
C ARG A 208 -6.03 -10.11 -1.66
N GLU A 209 -6.44 -11.33 -1.97
CA GLU A 209 -6.24 -12.47 -1.09
C GLU A 209 -4.77 -12.90 -1.14
N ASN A 210 -4.12 -12.97 0.01
CA ASN A 210 -2.68 -13.24 0.10
C ASN A 210 -2.28 -14.58 -0.53
N GLU A 211 -3.07 -15.61 -0.30
CA GLU A 211 -2.83 -16.93 -0.89
C GLU A 211 -2.95 -16.90 -2.41
N ALA A 212 -3.96 -16.19 -2.93
CA ALA A 212 -4.17 -16.00 -4.36
C ALA A 212 -3.04 -15.19 -5.01
N ILE A 213 -2.52 -14.16 -4.34
CA ILE A 213 -1.33 -13.39 -4.79
C ILE A 213 -0.13 -14.34 -4.88
N GLY A 214 0.18 -15.09 -3.82
CA GLY A 214 1.28 -16.04 -3.80
C GLY A 214 1.14 -17.12 -4.87
N ALA A 215 -0.06 -17.67 -5.04
CA ALA A 215 -0.35 -18.67 -6.08
C ALA A 215 -0.12 -18.10 -7.49
N LEU A 216 -0.58 -16.87 -7.76
CA LEU A 216 -0.37 -16.25 -9.07
C LEU A 216 1.09 -15.94 -9.35
N LEU A 217 1.85 -15.43 -8.38
CA LEU A 217 3.29 -15.20 -8.52
C LEU A 217 4.02 -16.50 -8.90
N THR A 218 3.71 -17.60 -8.21
CA THR A 218 4.22 -18.93 -8.54
C THR A 218 3.90 -19.35 -9.97
N ARG A 219 2.63 -19.24 -10.37
CA ARG A 219 2.17 -19.63 -11.69
C ARG A 219 2.77 -18.79 -12.82
N MET A 220 3.01 -17.51 -12.57
CA MET A 220 3.73 -16.67 -13.52
C MET A 220 5.22 -17.01 -13.61
N GLY A 221 5.82 -17.65 -12.60
CA GLY A 221 7.23 -18.00 -12.53
C GLY A 221 8.06 -17.10 -11.62
N ALA A 222 7.46 -16.23 -10.79
CA ALA A 222 8.15 -15.35 -9.85
C ALA A 222 8.26 -15.99 -8.46
N GLN A 223 9.00 -17.10 -8.37
CA GLN A 223 9.16 -17.86 -7.12
C GLN A 223 9.97 -17.13 -6.06
N GLN A 224 11.06 -16.49 -6.46
CA GLN A 224 11.92 -15.76 -5.53
C GLN A 224 11.20 -14.56 -4.95
N SER A 225 10.59 -13.75 -5.80
CA SER A 225 9.79 -12.60 -5.38
C SER A 225 8.61 -12.99 -4.49
N ARG A 226 7.99 -14.16 -4.75
CA ARG A 226 6.95 -14.71 -3.87
C ARG A 226 7.49 -14.97 -2.47
N LEU A 227 8.64 -15.65 -2.35
CA LEU A 227 9.24 -15.97 -1.04
C LEU A 227 9.58 -14.70 -0.26
N GLU A 228 10.19 -13.72 -0.92
CA GLU A 228 10.52 -12.43 -0.31
C GLU A 228 9.27 -11.66 0.15
N TRP A 229 8.21 -11.67 -0.66
CA TRP A 229 6.94 -11.05 -0.33
C TRP A 229 6.26 -11.73 0.87
N GLU A 230 6.25 -13.07 0.93
CA GLU A 230 5.71 -13.84 2.05
C GLU A 230 6.52 -13.62 3.34
N GLU A 231 7.84 -13.58 3.26
CA GLU A 231 8.71 -13.30 4.40
C GLU A 231 8.46 -11.89 4.97
N GLN A 232 8.38 -10.88 4.10
CA GLN A 232 8.04 -9.52 4.53
C GLN A 232 6.65 -9.45 5.17
N ARG A 233 5.68 -10.20 4.65
CA ARG A 233 4.34 -10.30 5.21
C ARG A 233 4.37 -10.88 6.63
N GLN A 234 5.04 -12.00 6.81
CA GLN A 234 5.18 -12.65 8.13
C GLN A 234 5.87 -11.74 9.15
N ARG A 235 6.97 -11.09 8.77
CA ARG A 235 7.67 -10.12 9.64
C ARG A 235 6.76 -8.98 10.08
N ARG A 236 5.89 -8.48 9.21
CA ARG A 236 4.93 -7.41 9.54
C ARG A 236 3.77 -7.92 10.40
N GLU A 237 3.28 -9.13 10.17
CA GLU A 237 2.24 -9.75 11.00
C GLU A 237 2.70 -9.94 12.45
N VAL A 238 3.93 -10.38 12.66
CA VAL A 238 4.53 -10.54 14.01
C VAL A 238 4.70 -9.18 14.72
N ARG A 239 5.09 -8.13 14.00
CA ARG A 239 5.28 -6.78 14.58
C ARG A 239 3.98 -6.03 14.84
N SER A 240 2.92 -6.31 14.11
CA SER A 240 1.66 -5.55 14.13
C SER A 240 0.91 -5.61 15.48
N PRO A 241 0.82 -6.73 16.22
CA PRO A 241 0.17 -6.77 17.53
C PRO A 241 0.91 -5.96 18.59
N ALA A 242 2.24 -6.11 18.67
CA ALA A 242 3.07 -5.39 19.65
C ALA A 242 3.04 -3.87 19.42
N SER A 243 3.14 -3.43 18.16
CA SER A 243 3.06 -2.01 17.81
C SER A 243 1.66 -1.42 18.03
N ARG A 244 0.59 -2.19 17.79
CA ARG A 244 -0.78 -1.75 18.06
C ARG A 244 -1.05 -1.62 19.57
N LEU A 245 -0.58 -2.56 20.38
CA LEU A 245 -0.74 -2.52 21.82
C LEU A 245 0.00 -1.30 22.40
N ALA A 246 1.26 -1.11 22.03
CA ALA A 246 2.06 0.05 22.47
C ALA A 246 1.44 1.40 22.06
N ASN A 247 0.97 1.53 20.82
CA ASN A 247 0.32 2.76 20.34
C ASN A 247 -1.04 3.00 21.00
N PHE A 248 -1.77 1.93 21.36
CA PHE A 248 -3.06 2.04 22.04
C PHE A 248 -2.87 2.47 23.49
N ASP A 249 -1.87 1.91 24.16
CA ASP A 249 -1.52 2.26 25.55
C ASP A 249 -1.00 3.70 25.64
N ASP A 250 -0.11 4.12 24.72
CA ASP A 250 0.40 5.48 24.66
C ASP A 250 -0.71 6.51 24.35
N ALA A 251 -1.59 6.23 23.40
CA ALA A 251 -2.73 7.09 23.09
C ALA A 251 -3.74 7.20 24.25
N ASN A 252 -3.96 6.11 24.99
CA ASN A 252 -4.82 6.11 26.17
C ASN A 252 -4.17 6.87 27.33
N LEU A 253 -2.86 6.68 27.54
CA LEU A 253 -2.10 7.39 28.56
C LEU A 253 -2.14 8.90 28.33
N ARG A 254 -1.85 9.35 27.12
CA ARG A 254 -1.93 10.78 26.73
C ARG A 254 -3.34 11.34 26.90
N ARG A 255 -4.38 10.61 26.51
CA ARG A 255 -5.77 11.05 26.69
C ARG A 255 -6.13 11.16 28.17
N SER A 256 -5.69 10.20 28.99
CA SER A 256 -5.91 10.22 30.44
C SER A 256 -5.18 11.37 31.11
N ALA A 257 -3.92 11.63 30.73
CA ALA A 257 -3.15 12.75 31.26
C ALA A 257 -3.78 14.11 30.90
N ARG A 258 -4.18 14.31 29.63
CA ARG A 258 -4.90 15.52 29.22
C ARG A 258 -6.20 15.73 29.98
N ALA A 259 -6.99 14.69 30.18
CA ALA A 259 -8.21 14.76 30.96
C ALA A 259 -7.93 15.11 32.45
N ALA A 260 -6.83 14.61 33.03
CA ALA A 260 -6.42 14.91 34.38
C ALA A 260 -6.00 16.38 34.56
N VAL A 261 -5.24 16.94 33.61
CA VAL A 261 -4.81 18.34 33.60
C VAL A 261 -6.01 19.29 33.42
N ALA A 262 -6.90 18.99 32.48
CA ALA A 262 -8.13 19.75 32.29
C ALA A 262 -9.01 19.74 33.57
N ALA A 263 -9.12 18.59 34.22
CA ALA A 263 -9.84 18.48 35.50
C ALA A 263 -9.18 19.30 36.62
N ALA A 264 -7.83 19.35 36.66
CA ALA A 264 -7.10 20.16 37.62
C ALA A 264 -7.35 21.66 37.44
N ALA A 265 -7.29 22.16 36.22
CA ALA A 265 -7.58 23.57 35.91
C ALA A 265 -9.04 23.96 36.29
N ARG A 266 -10.00 23.08 35.96
CA ARG A 266 -11.40 23.31 36.41
C ARG A 266 -11.57 23.32 37.90
N VAL A 267 -10.88 22.43 38.62
CA VAL A 267 -10.94 22.37 40.10
C VAL A 267 -10.27 23.56 40.71
N GLU A 268 -9.14 24.04 40.21
CA GLU A 268 -8.48 25.25 40.64
C GLU A 268 -9.43 26.45 40.52
N ARG A 269 -10.07 26.61 39.37
CA ARG A 269 -11.11 27.63 39.14
C ARG A 269 -12.31 27.48 40.07
N ALA A 270 -12.71 26.25 40.38
CA ALA A 270 -13.82 25.99 41.30
C ALA A 270 -13.51 26.45 42.73
N LEU A 271 -12.29 26.20 43.21
CA LEU A 271 -11.82 26.67 44.50
C LEU A 271 -11.78 28.21 44.58
N ASP A 272 -11.34 28.87 43.52
CA ASP A 272 -11.35 30.34 43.41
C ASP A 272 -12.77 30.93 43.47
N ILE A 273 -13.74 30.32 42.79
CA ILE A 273 -15.13 30.77 42.73
C ILE A 273 -15.82 30.62 44.09
N LEU A 274 -15.55 29.53 44.79
CA LEU A 274 -16.21 29.21 46.06
C LEU A 274 -15.53 29.85 47.30
N GLY A 275 -14.21 30.10 47.22
CA GLY A 275 -13.44 30.66 48.36
C GLY A 275 -13.58 29.82 49.62
N GLU A 276 -13.99 30.49 50.72
CA GLU A 276 -14.18 29.86 52.03
C GLU A 276 -15.46 29.03 52.15
N ASP A 277 -16.37 29.09 51.16
CA ASP A 277 -17.66 28.39 51.19
C ASP A 277 -17.52 26.89 50.74
N VAL A 278 -16.29 26.36 50.58
CA VAL A 278 -16.07 24.96 50.19
C VAL A 278 -16.13 24.04 51.42
N PRO A 279 -16.98 23.01 51.41
CA PRO A 279 -16.98 22.01 52.48
C PRO A 279 -15.63 21.26 52.54
N ASP A 280 -15.06 21.07 53.73
CA ASP A 280 -13.73 20.47 53.97
C ASP A 280 -13.49 19.19 53.21
N HIS A 281 -14.47 18.28 53.20
CA HIS A 281 -14.37 17.00 52.50
C HIS A 281 -14.33 17.12 50.97
N LEU A 282 -14.77 18.24 50.39
CA LEU A 282 -14.64 18.55 48.95
C LEU A 282 -13.34 19.32 48.68
N ALA A 283 -12.94 20.20 49.59
CA ALA A 283 -11.70 20.95 49.52
C ALA A 283 -10.48 20.02 49.48
N GLU A 284 -10.44 18.99 50.33
CA GLU A 284 -9.39 17.97 50.34
C GLU A 284 -9.19 17.32 48.96
N ALA A 285 -10.25 16.81 48.33
CA ALA A 285 -10.19 16.20 47.02
C ALA A 285 -9.81 17.23 45.92
N GLY A 286 -10.24 18.49 46.09
CA GLY A 286 -9.85 19.60 45.21
C GLY A 286 -8.35 19.89 45.28
N HIS A 287 -7.81 20.07 46.47
CA HIS A 287 -6.38 20.36 46.68
C HIS A 287 -5.50 19.20 46.18
N LEU A 288 -5.88 17.94 46.44
CA LEU A 288 -5.17 16.78 45.90
C LEU A 288 -5.11 16.82 44.36
N ARG A 289 -6.20 17.16 43.68
CA ARG A 289 -6.22 17.25 42.21
C ARG A 289 -5.36 18.40 41.69
N VAL A 290 -5.38 19.56 42.34
CA VAL A 290 -4.55 20.71 41.92
C VAL A 290 -3.07 20.47 42.16
N THR A 291 -2.71 19.85 43.29
CA THR A 291 -1.32 19.51 43.62
C THR A 291 -0.77 18.41 42.69
N HIS A 292 -1.58 17.42 42.38
CA HIS A 292 -1.19 16.26 41.52
C HIS A 292 -1.94 16.28 40.19
N ARG A 293 -1.64 17.28 39.35
CA ARG A 293 -2.36 17.59 38.10
C ARG A 293 -2.49 16.42 37.11
N GLN A 294 -1.47 15.56 37.03
CA GLN A 294 -1.44 14.44 36.08
C GLN A 294 -1.85 13.09 36.70
N ALA A 295 -1.98 13.02 38.03
CA ALA A 295 -2.28 11.76 38.71
C ALA A 295 -3.66 11.21 38.31
N SER A 296 -3.76 9.89 38.20
CA SER A 296 -5.03 9.20 38.01
C SER A 296 -5.93 9.36 39.25
N LEU A 297 -7.24 9.18 39.11
CA LEU A 297 -8.16 9.22 40.25
C LEU A 297 -7.86 8.14 41.33
N GLU A 298 -7.26 7.02 40.91
CA GLU A 298 -6.84 5.96 41.81
C GLU A 298 -5.62 6.38 42.64
N GLU A 299 -4.63 7.02 42.00
CA GLU A 299 -3.47 7.59 42.70
C GLU A 299 -3.88 8.68 43.70
N LEU A 300 -4.80 9.58 43.31
CA LEU A 300 -5.33 10.57 44.23
C LEU A 300 -6.03 9.92 45.43
N GLY A 301 -6.76 8.82 45.21
CA GLY A 301 -7.39 8.08 46.31
C GLY A 301 -6.38 7.48 47.28
N ARG A 302 -5.21 7.06 46.79
CA ARG A 302 -4.11 6.57 47.65
C ARG A 302 -3.41 7.68 48.44
N LEU A 303 -3.36 8.89 47.89
CA LEU A 303 -2.72 10.06 48.48
C LEU A 303 -3.62 10.78 49.50
N ALA A 304 -4.89 10.44 49.55
CA ALA A 304 -5.85 11.03 50.51
C ALA A 304 -5.67 10.43 51.91
N ASP A 305 -5.90 11.22 52.96
CA ASP A 305 -5.90 10.81 54.36
C ASP A 305 -7.25 11.13 55.03
N PRO A 306 -8.08 10.15 55.35
CA PRO A 306 -7.94 8.72 55.09
C PRO A 306 -8.05 8.37 53.58
N GLN A 307 -7.43 7.25 53.17
CA GLN A 307 -7.46 6.79 51.76
C GLN A 307 -8.87 6.66 51.23
N MET A 308 -9.05 7.05 49.98
CA MET A 308 -10.34 7.04 49.27
C MET A 308 -10.33 6.12 48.07
N THR A 309 -11.49 5.60 47.71
CA THR A 309 -11.68 4.89 46.45
C THR A 309 -11.69 5.87 45.27
N LYS A 310 -11.32 5.40 44.07
CA LYS A 310 -11.41 6.14 42.79
C LYS A 310 -12.78 6.83 42.63
N ASP A 311 -13.87 6.12 42.94
CA ASP A 311 -15.23 6.63 42.77
C ASP A 311 -15.58 7.69 43.83
N ALA A 312 -15.04 7.58 45.02
CA ALA A 312 -15.19 8.60 46.08
C ALA A 312 -14.51 9.92 45.67
N VAL A 313 -13.25 9.85 45.16
CA VAL A 313 -12.53 11.03 44.64
C VAL A 313 -13.29 11.66 43.50
N ALA A 314 -13.71 10.86 42.50
CA ALA A 314 -14.47 11.34 41.35
C ALA A 314 -15.80 12.00 41.78
N GLY A 315 -16.50 11.43 42.74
CA GLY A 315 -17.74 11.96 43.27
C GLY A 315 -17.55 13.28 44.00
N ARG A 316 -16.48 13.42 44.79
CA ARG A 316 -16.15 14.69 45.50
C ARG A 316 -15.79 15.79 44.51
N ILE A 317 -14.91 15.52 43.52
CA ILE A 317 -14.54 16.49 42.48
C ILE A 317 -15.77 16.92 41.67
N ARG A 318 -16.63 15.99 41.28
CA ARG A 318 -17.87 16.34 40.54
C ARG A 318 -18.78 17.26 41.32
N ARG A 319 -18.98 17.01 42.64
CA ARG A 319 -19.77 17.86 43.50
C ARG A 319 -19.17 19.26 43.68
N LEU A 320 -17.85 19.34 43.86
CA LEU A 320 -17.13 20.62 43.93
C LEU A 320 -17.36 21.47 42.68
N LEU A 321 -17.16 20.89 41.49
CA LEU A 321 -17.39 21.57 40.21
C LEU A 321 -18.85 22.02 40.06
N THR A 322 -19.82 21.15 40.40
CA THR A 322 -21.25 21.50 40.32
C THR A 322 -21.62 22.67 41.25
N MET A 323 -21.07 22.71 42.44
CA MET A 323 -21.26 23.84 43.37
C MET A 323 -20.67 25.13 42.82
N ALA A 324 -19.46 25.07 42.29
CA ALA A 324 -18.79 26.24 41.72
C ALA A 324 -19.52 26.77 40.49
N ASP A 325 -19.95 25.89 39.57
CA ASP A 325 -20.69 26.29 38.39
C ASP A 325 -22.05 26.95 38.73
N LYS A 326 -22.73 26.45 39.76
CA LYS A 326 -23.94 27.10 40.29
C LYS A 326 -23.63 28.48 40.83
N ARG A 327 -22.58 28.62 41.65
CA ARG A 327 -22.17 29.90 42.23
C ARG A 327 -21.70 30.89 41.15
N ALA A 328 -20.98 30.44 40.15
CA ALA A 328 -20.57 31.25 39.01
C ALA A 328 -21.79 31.85 38.27
N LYS A 329 -22.83 31.03 38.06
CA LYS A 329 -24.09 31.47 37.45
C LYS A 329 -24.79 32.53 38.28
N GLU A 330 -24.82 32.40 39.62
CA GLU A 330 -25.39 33.39 40.55
C GLU A 330 -24.63 34.72 40.53
N LEU A 331 -23.31 34.66 40.38
CA LEU A 331 -22.43 35.84 40.33
C LEU A 331 -22.28 36.45 38.92
N GLY A 332 -22.82 35.81 37.87
CA GLY A 332 -22.70 36.27 36.48
C GLY A 332 -21.27 36.21 35.93
N ILE A 333 -20.42 35.29 36.44
CA ILE A 333 -19.03 35.09 36.00
C ILE A 333 -18.87 33.79 35.23
N PRO A 334 -17.78 33.64 34.43
CA PRO A 334 -17.51 32.41 33.69
C PRO A 334 -17.42 31.19 34.65
N ALA A 335 -18.02 30.08 34.22
CA ALA A 335 -18.03 28.81 34.94
C ALA A 335 -16.66 28.10 34.91
N THR A 336 -16.56 26.91 35.51
CA THR A 336 -15.29 26.19 35.66
C THR A 336 -14.70 25.69 34.34
N ASP A 337 -15.51 25.51 33.31
CA ASP A 337 -15.10 25.10 31.99
C ASP A 337 -14.26 26.15 31.25
N ALA A 338 -14.46 27.43 31.54
CA ALA A 338 -13.67 28.52 30.99
C ALA A 338 -12.17 28.48 31.38
N ALA A 339 -11.78 27.67 32.37
CA ALA A 339 -10.39 27.48 32.78
C ALA A 339 -9.62 26.50 31.89
N VAL A 340 -10.28 25.80 30.98
CA VAL A 340 -9.65 24.87 30.04
C VAL A 340 -9.40 25.59 28.72
N THR A 341 -8.18 26.07 28.51
CA THR A 341 -7.75 26.72 27.27
C THR A 341 -7.00 25.73 26.37
N ASP A 342 -7.00 25.97 25.06
CA ASP A 342 -6.29 25.10 24.09
C ASP A 342 -4.77 25.09 24.37
N ASP A 343 -4.18 26.21 24.76
CA ASP A 343 -2.75 26.33 25.13
C ASP A 343 -2.36 25.38 26.27
N LEU A 344 -3.26 25.15 27.24
CA LEU A 344 -3.03 24.27 28.38
C LEU A 344 -2.98 22.79 28.01
N LEU A 345 -3.48 22.44 26.79
CA LEU A 345 -3.53 21.08 26.24
C LEU A 345 -2.44 20.83 25.18
N GLU A 346 -1.81 21.88 24.65
CA GLU A 346 -0.75 21.77 23.62
C GLU A 346 0.64 21.56 24.24
N ASP A 347 0.89 22.03 25.45
CA ASP A 347 2.19 21.90 26.16
C ASP A 347 2.47 20.48 26.69
N MET A 348 1.75 19.45 26.23
CA MET A 348 1.86 18.04 26.65
C MET A 348 1.97 17.10 25.44
#